data_939c502ecb3437abb318bba4f83d0663
#
_entry.id   939c502ecb3437abb318bba4f83d0663
#
_cell.length_a   1.000
_cell.length_b   1.000
_cell.length_c   1.000
_cell.angle_alpha   90.00
_cell.angle_beta   90.00
_cell.angle_gamma   90.00
#
_symmetry.space_group_name_H-M   'P 1'
#
loop_
_entity.id
_entity.type
_entity.pdbx_description
1 polymer ?
#
loop_
_entity_poly.entity_id
_entity_poly.type
_entity_poly.pdbx_seq_one_letter_code
_entity_poly.pdbx_strand_id
1 'polypeptide(L)'
;MKHIYTSPLCGWDESADRVYVYELENDEDVLDFEEMSFEEKCDLFGVREEYDVMPGALYHRYDFHCTGSHIIMTETVAYNV
;
A
#
# COMPACT_ATOMS: atom_id res chain seq x y z
N MET A 1 -6.67 -13.41 5.53
CA MET A 1 -6.80 -12.15 4.78
C MET A 1 -7.00 -12.48 3.32
N LYS A 2 -7.99 -11.88 2.70
CA LYS A 2 -8.36 -12.20 1.33
C LYS A 2 -8.29 -10.94 0.46
N HIS A 3 -7.54 -11.01 -0.64
CA HIS A 3 -7.50 -9.95 -1.64
C HIS A 3 -8.82 -9.96 -2.44
N ILE A 4 -9.52 -8.82 -2.47
CA ILE A 4 -10.82 -8.72 -3.14
C ILE A 4 -10.86 -7.73 -4.29
N TYR A 5 -9.92 -6.78 -4.38
CA TYR A 5 -9.94 -5.78 -5.42
C TYR A 5 -8.56 -5.14 -5.63
N THR A 6 -8.23 -4.88 -6.88
CA THR A 6 -7.07 -4.06 -7.26
C THR A 6 -7.52 -3.08 -8.32
N SER A 7 -7.31 -1.79 -8.09
CA SER A 7 -7.64 -0.77 -9.08
C SER A 7 -6.58 -0.70 -10.19
N PRO A 8 -6.93 -0.15 -11.35
CA PRO A 8 -5.91 0.24 -12.33
C PRO A 8 -4.99 1.31 -11.76
N LEU A 9 -3.80 1.41 -12.31
CA LEU A 9 -2.88 2.50 -11.98
C LEU A 9 -3.39 3.76 -12.67
N CYS A 10 -3.75 4.78 -11.90
CA CYS A 10 -4.37 6.01 -12.37
C CYS A 10 -3.61 7.24 -11.92
N GLY A 11 -3.48 8.22 -12.82
CA GLY A 11 -2.78 9.45 -12.54
C GLY A 11 -1.87 9.84 -13.71
N TRP A 12 -0.65 10.21 -13.44
CA TRP A 12 0.42 10.54 -14.38
C TRP A 12 0.48 12.01 -14.83
N ASP A 13 0.53 12.91 -13.94
CA ASP A 13 1.27 14.16 -14.19
C ASP A 13 2.60 14.06 -13.45
N GLU A 14 2.55 13.87 -12.16
CA GLU A 14 3.73 13.69 -11.32
C GLU A 14 3.75 12.33 -10.64
N SER A 15 2.57 11.75 -10.43
CA SER A 15 2.43 10.46 -9.76
C SER A 15 1.18 9.71 -10.21
N ALA A 16 1.17 8.42 -9.98
CA ALA A 16 0.01 7.57 -10.21
C ALA A 16 -0.23 6.68 -8.99
N ASP A 17 -1.49 6.39 -8.72
CA ASP A 17 -1.90 5.59 -7.58
C ASP A 17 -2.62 4.33 -8.01
N ARG A 18 -2.40 3.26 -7.25
CA ARG A 18 -3.15 2.02 -7.35
C ARG A 18 -3.61 1.60 -5.96
N VAL A 19 -4.84 1.13 -5.88
CA VAL A 19 -5.44 0.72 -4.62
C VAL A 19 -5.64 -0.79 -4.60
N TYR A 20 -5.24 -1.42 -3.51
CA TYR A 20 -5.46 -2.84 -3.23
C TYR A 20 -6.37 -2.96 -2.03
N VAL A 21 -7.44 -3.75 -2.14
CA VAL A 21 -8.38 -3.96 -1.04
C VAL A 21 -8.33 -5.40 -0.59
N TYR A 22 -8.17 -5.60 0.72
CA TYR A 22 -8.13 -6.92 1.35
C TYR A 22 -9.22 -7.01 2.42
N GLU A 23 -9.86 -8.16 2.51
CA GLU A 23 -10.86 -8.44 3.54
C GLU A 23 -10.24 -9.25 4.66
N LEU A 24 -10.44 -8.81 5.90
CA LEU A 24 -10.01 -9.53 7.10
C LEU A 24 -11.10 -10.50 7.53
N GLU A 25 -10.69 -11.70 7.94
CA GLU A 25 -11.64 -12.77 8.25
C GLU A 25 -12.17 -12.69 9.67
N ASN A 26 -11.48 -12.00 10.59
CA ASN A 26 -11.91 -11.86 11.96
C ASN A 26 -11.41 -10.56 12.60
N ASP A 27 -12.02 -10.17 13.72
CA ASP A 27 -11.74 -8.90 14.40
C ASP A 27 -10.35 -8.85 15.03
N GLU A 28 -9.77 -10.00 15.41
CA GLU A 28 -8.43 -10.06 15.97
C GLU A 28 -7.38 -9.62 14.96
N ASP A 29 -7.58 -9.96 13.69
CA ASP A 29 -6.67 -9.57 12.62
C ASP A 29 -6.66 -8.06 12.43
N VAL A 30 -7.80 -7.38 12.63
CA VAL A 30 -7.89 -5.92 12.55
C VAL A 30 -7.01 -5.27 13.61
N LEU A 31 -7.13 -5.72 14.85
CA LEU A 31 -6.34 -5.18 15.97
C LEU A 31 -4.85 -5.46 15.77
N ASP A 32 -4.51 -6.67 15.38
CA ASP A 32 -3.13 -7.06 15.10
C ASP A 32 -2.53 -6.18 14.01
N PHE A 33 -3.28 -5.92 12.95
CA PHE A 33 -2.82 -5.08 11.85
C PHE A 33 -2.59 -3.63 12.31
N GLU A 34 -3.51 -3.08 13.10
CA GLU A 34 -3.38 -1.71 13.59
C GLU A 34 -2.18 -1.52 14.51
N GLU A 35 -1.79 -2.57 15.23
CA GLU A 35 -0.62 -2.55 16.13
C GLU A 35 0.71 -2.74 15.40
N MET A 36 0.68 -3.19 14.16
CA MET A 36 1.91 -3.39 13.38
C MET A 36 2.58 -2.07 13.06
N SER A 37 3.91 -2.08 13.03
CA SER A 37 4.68 -0.97 12.48
C SER A 37 4.49 -0.91 10.95
N PHE A 38 4.83 0.21 10.35
CA PHE A 38 4.77 0.35 8.90
C PHE A 38 5.61 -0.71 8.19
N GLU A 39 6.80 -0.99 8.71
CA GLU A 39 7.70 -1.99 8.16
C GLU A 39 7.10 -3.39 8.21
N GLU A 40 6.47 -3.75 9.34
CA GLU A 40 5.77 -5.02 9.48
C GLU A 40 4.60 -5.16 8.51
N LYS A 41 3.85 -4.07 8.28
CA LYS A 41 2.75 -4.06 7.31
C LYS A 41 3.27 -4.30 5.90
N CYS A 42 4.37 -3.65 5.52
CA CYS A 42 5.00 -3.88 4.22
C CYS A 42 5.45 -5.32 4.07
N ASP A 43 6.05 -5.91 5.09
CA ASP A 43 6.49 -7.31 5.06
C ASP A 43 5.31 -8.26 4.89
N LEU A 44 4.20 -7.99 5.56
CA LEU A 44 2.99 -8.81 5.45
C LEU A 44 2.49 -8.88 4.00
N PHE A 45 2.55 -7.77 3.28
CA PHE A 45 2.07 -7.69 1.90
C PHE A 45 3.17 -8.01 0.88
N GLY A 46 4.40 -8.23 1.33
CA GLY A 46 5.52 -8.48 0.44
C GLY A 46 5.88 -7.28 -0.42
N VAL A 47 5.64 -6.07 0.08
CA VAL A 47 5.96 -4.83 -0.62
C VAL A 47 7.08 -4.09 0.10
N ARG A 48 7.75 -3.21 -0.64
CA ARG A 48 8.87 -2.45 -0.11
C ARG A 48 8.86 -1.06 -0.73
N GLU A 49 9.01 -0.04 0.09
CA GLU A 49 9.22 1.31 -0.42
C GLU A 49 10.59 1.41 -1.06
N GLU A 50 10.65 1.94 -2.27
CA GLU A 50 11.89 2.11 -3.01
C GLU A 50 12.06 3.59 -3.37
N TYR A 51 13.22 4.13 -3.00
CA TYR A 51 13.60 5.49 -3.33
C TYR A 51 14.91 5.44 -4.09
N ASP A 52 14.89 5.98 -5.32
CA ASP A 52 16.10 6.19 -6.06
C ASP A 52 16.42 7.69 -5.99
N VAL A 53 17.65 8.02 -5.65
CA VAL A 53 18.08 9.41 -5.51
C VAL A 53 18.41 10.07 -6.85
N MET A 54 18.44 9.32 -7.94
CA MET A 54 18.72 9.84 -9.27
C MET A 54 17.52 10.60 -9.83
N PRO A 55 17.71 11.81 -10.39
CA PRO A 55 16.62 12.53 -11.04
C PRO A 55 16.00 11.72 -12.18
N GLY A 56 14.68 11.71 -12.25
CA GLY A 56 13.93 10.98 -13.25
C GLY A 56 13.67 9.52 -12.93
N ALA A 57 14.24 8.98 -11.85
CA ALA A 57 13.97 7.62 -11.41
C ALA A 57 12.61 7.51 -10.75
N LEU A 58 11.98 6.34 -10.88
CA LEU A 58 10.71 6.06 -10.22
C LEU A 58 10.96 5.69 -8.76
N TYR A 59 10.06 6.11 -7.90
CA TYR A 59 9.99 5.60 -6.54
C TYR A 59 8.59 5.08 -6.23
N HIS A 60 8.52 4.12 -5.31
CA HIS A 60 7.28 3.49 -4.88
C HIS A 60 7.05 3.79 -3.41
N ARG A 61 5.85 4.28 -3.07
CA ARG A 61 5.42 4.52 -1.70
C ARG A 61 4.15 3.75 -1.43
N TYR A 62 3.96 3.37 -0.17
CA TYR A 62 2.78 2.63 0.25
C TYR A 62 2.14 3.32 1.44
N ASP A 63 0.82 3.28 1.48
CA ASP A 63 0.04 3.74 2.61
C ASP A 63 -1.00 2.69 2.93
N PHE A 64 -1.31 2.53 4.21
CA PHE A 64 -2.24 1.53 4.69
C PHE A 64 -3.34 2.18 5.50
N HIS A 65 -4.57 1.78 5.22
CA HIS A 65 -5.74 2.24 5.94
C HIS A 65 -6.62 1.05 6.28
N CYS A 66 -7.02 0.94 7.54
CA CYS A 66 -7.89 -0.13 8.01
C CYS A 66 -9.27 0.43 8.31
N THR A 67 -10.30 -0.12 7.66
CA THR A 67 -11.70 0.30 7.87
C THR A 67 -12.54 -0.93 8.21
N GLY A 68 -12.99 -1.03 9.47
CA GLY A 68 -13.81 -2.16 9.88
C GLY A 68 -13.10 -3.48 9.61
N SER A 69 -13.59 -4.24 8.63
CA SER A 69 -13.04 -5.55 8.27
C SER A 69 -12.15 -5.54 7.02
N HIS A 70 -11.76 -4.35 6.55
CA HIS A 70 -10.98 -4.23 5.31
C HIS A 70 -9.67 -3.48 5.54
N ILE A 71 -8.65 -3.86 4.78
CA ILE A 71 -7.40 -3.12 4.68
C ILE A 71 -7.31 -2.57 3.26
N ILE A 72 -7.04 -1.27 3.17
CA ILE A 72 -6.81 -0.60 1.90
C ILE A 72 -5.33 -0.21 1.85
N MET A 73 -4.61 -0.79 0.89
CA MET A 73 -3.22 -0.43 0.62
C MET A 73 -3.18 0.42 -0.63
N THR A 74 -2.64 1.64 -0.52
CA THR A 74 -2.44 2.53 -1.66
C THR A 74 -0.97 2.52 -2.06
N GLU A 75 -0.71 2.14 -3.30
CA GLU A 75 0.61 2.23 -3.89
C GLU A 75 0.70 3.52 -4.69
N THR A 76 1.69 4.35 -4.42
CA THR A 76 1.96 5.56 -5.18
C THR A 76 3.28 5.40 -5.93
N VAL A 77 3.23 5.57 -7.24
CA VAL A 77 4.42 5.55 -8.11
C VAL A 77 4.64 6.97 -8.61
N ALA A 78 5.84 7.50 -8.39
CA ALA A 78 6.15 8.87 -8.77
C ALA A 78 7.57 8.98 -9.32
N TYR A 79 7.81 10.06 -10.07
CA TYR A 79 9.14 10.37 -10.55
C TYR A 79 9.88 11.23 -9.53
N ASN A 80 11.13 10.91 -9.32
CA ASN A 80 12.02 11.74 -8.51
C ASN A 80 12.47 12.92 -9.38
N VAL A 81 11.93 14.07 -9.08
CA VAL A 81 12.26 15.32 -9.80
C VAL A 81 13.28 16.16 -9.05
#